data_73709b78b9fc6710dd8b17d7370dcb97
#
_entry.id   73709b78b9fc6710dd8b17d7370dcb97
#
_cell.length_a   1.000
_cell.length_b   1.000
_cell.length_c   1.000
_cell.angle_alpha   90.00
_cell.angle_beta   90.00
_cell.angle_gamma   90.00
#
_symmetry.space_group_name_H-M   'P 1'
#
loop_
_entity.id
_entity.type
_entity.pdbx_description
1 polymer ?
#
loop_
_entity_poly.entity_id
_entity_poly.type
_entity_poly.pdbx_seq_one_letter_code
_entity_poly.pdbx_strand_id
1 'polypeptide(L)'
;MPNTVSDFWEMVWQEEVSLIVMLTQLREGKEKCVHYWPTEEETYGPFQIRIQDMKECPEYTVRQLTIQYQEERRSVKHILFSAWPDHQTPESAGPLLRLVAEVEESPETAAHPGPIVVHCSAGIGRTGCFIATRIGCQQLKARGEVDILGIVCQLRLDRGGMIQTAEQYQFLHHTLALYAGQLPEEPSP
;
A
#
# COMPACT_ATOMS: atom_id res chain seq x y z
N MET A 1 16.15 6.66 -3.97
CA MET A 1 17.43 7.14 -4.51
C MET A 1 17.37 7.12 -6.03
N PRO A 2 17.78 8.17 -6.77
CA PRO A 2 17.69 8.22 -8.24
C PRO A 2 18.40 7.08 -8.95
N ASN A 3 19.52 6.63 -8.39
CA ASN A 3 20.35 5.57 -8.97
C ASN A 3 19.83 4.14 -8.72
N THR A 4 18.71 3.98 -8.01
CA THR A 4 18.12 2.66 -7.72
C THR A 4 16.77 2.42 -8.39
N VAL A 5 16.33 3.34 -9.27
CA VAL A 5 15.03 3.22 -9.95
C VAL A 5 14.99 1.98 -10.85
N SER A 6 16.04 1.72 -11.62
CA SER A 6 16.12 0.50 -12.43
C SER A 6 16.10 -0.77 -11.59
N ASP A 7 16.77 -0.76 -10.43
CA ASP A 7 16.78 -1.89 -9.50
C ASP A 7 15.38 -2.14 -8.90
N PHE A 8 14.61 -1.06 -8.68
CA PHE A 8 13.23 -1.17 -8.23
C PHE A 8 12.37 -1.92 -9.26
N TRP A 9 12.46 -1.55 -10.55
CA TRP A 9 11.70 -2.22 -11.60
C TRP A 9 12.20 -3.65 -11.85
N GLU A 10 13.47 -3.91 -11.67
CA GLU A 10 14.01 -5.27 -11.72
C GLU A 10 13.39 -6.15 -10.62
N MET A 11 13.28 -5.63 -9.40
CA MET A 11 12.61 -6.32 -8.29
C MET A 11 11.13 -6.59 -8.61
N VAL A 12 10.41 -5.59 -9.12
CA VAL A 12 9.00 -5.73 -9.52
C VAL A 12 8.85 -6.85 -10.56
N TRP A 13 9.77 -6.93 -11.52
CA TRP A 13 9.75 -7.95 -12.55
C TRP A 13 10.06 -9.34 -12.00
N GLN A 14 11.16 -9.46 -11.24
CA GLN A 14 11.64 -10.74 -10.70
C GLN A 14 10.66 -11.36 -9.71
N GLU A 15 10.06 -10.55 -8.87
CA GLU A 15 9.11 -11.00 -7.85
C GLU A 15 7.67 -11.12 -8.38
N GLU A 16 7.45 -10.86 -9.64
CA GLU A 16 6.12 -10.91 -10.28
C GLU A 16 5.08 -10.02 -9.58
N VAL A 17 5.50 -8.84 -9.15
CA VAL A 17 4.65 -7.87 -8.48
C VAL A 17 3.61 -7.32 -9.46
N SER A 18 2.34 -7.36 -9.08
CA SER A 18 1.24 -6.83 -9.89
C SER A 18 0.56 -5.61 -9.25
N LEU A 19 0.88 -5.30 -8.00
CA LEU A 19 0.29 -4.19 -7.26
C LEU A 19 1.34 -3.47 -6.42
N ILE A 20 1.42 -2.13 -6.59
CA ILE A 20 2.30 -1.25 -5.82
C ILE A 20 1.43 -0.24 -5.09
N VAL A 21 1.64 -0.08 -3.78
CA VAL A 21 0.96 0.91 -2.94
C VAL A 21 1.99 1.90 -2.42
N MET A 22 1.85 3.16 -2.81
CA MET A 22 2.69 4.26 -2.39
C MET A 22 1.94 5.15 -1.39
N LEU A 23 2.45 5.26 -0.18
CA LEU A 23 1.78 5.92 0.96
C LEU A 23 2.30 7.33 1.25
N THR A 24 3.08 7.88 0.35
CA THR A 24 3.58 9.25 0.48
C THR A 24 3.43 9.97 -0.86
N GLN A 25 3.27 11.29 -0.82
CA GLN A 25 3.44 12.09 -2.02
C GLN A 25 4.92 12.17 -2.39
N LEU A 26 5.22 12.55 -3.63
CA LEU A 26 6.60 12.81 -4.06
C LEU A 26 7.24 13.90 -3.21
N ARG A 27 6.47 14.93 -2.88
CA ARG A 27 6.88 16.04 -2.02
C ARG A 27 5.82 16.32 -0.96
N GLU A 28 6.28 16.41 0.28
CA GLU A 28 5.49 16.86 1.43
C GLU A 28 6.35 17.90 2.18
N GLY A 29 6.41 19.13 1.61
CA GLY A 29 7.34 20.17 2.04
C GLY A 29 8.74 19.94 1.50
N LYS A 30 9.29 18.76 1.62
CA LYS A 30 10.56 18.32 1.03
C LYS A 30 10.36 17.05 0.20
N GLU A 31 11.35 16.72 -0.61
CA GLU A 31 11.31 15.49 -1.40
C GLU A 31 11.26 14.26 -0.47
N LYS A 32 10.25 13.41 -0.68
CA LYS A 32 10.00 12.19 0.08
C LYS A 32 10.31 10.92 -0.71
N CYS A 33 10.13 10.98 -2.01
CA CYS A 33 10.33 9.85 -2.90
C CYS A 33 10.74 10.35 -4.27
N VAL A 34 11.60 9.59 -4.94
CA VAL A 34 11.96 9.82 -6.33
C VAL A 34 10.80 9.43 -7.23
N HIS A 35 10.54 10.22 -8.28
CA HIS A 35 9.56 9.89 -9.30
C HIS A 35 10.10 8.71 -10.14
N TYR A 36 9.58 7.51 -9.90
CA TYR A 36 10.07 6.28 -10.52
C TYR A 36 9.15 5.72 -11.61
N TRP A 37 8.03 6.37 -11.88
CA TRP A 37 7.13 6.02 -12.98
C TRP A 37 7.04 7.19 -13.97
N PRO A 38 6.77 6.92 -15.28
CA PRO A 38 6.73 7.98 -16.28
C PRO A 38 5.40 8.73 -16.28
N THR A 39 5.38 9.88 -16.96
CA THR A 39 4.12 10.58 -17.28
C THR A 39 3.34 9.84 -18.37
N GLU A 40 4.02 9.30 -19.37
CA GLU A 40 3.44 8.53 -20.45
C GLU A 40 4.20 7.21 -20.66
N GLU A 41 5.47 7.29 -21.03
CA GLU A 41 6.33 6.15 -21.31
C GLU A 41 7.80 6.52 -21.08
N GLU A 42 8.55 5.63 -20.47
CA GLU A 42 9.99 5.80 -20.26
C GLU A 42 10.67 4.45 -20.10
N THR A 43 11.96 4.40 -20.43
CA THR A 43 12.79 3.22 -20.24
C THR A 43 13.67 3.38 -19.01
N TYR A 44 13.60 2.39 -18.12
CA TYR A 44 14.42 2.32 -16.89
C TYR A 44 15.28 1.06 -16.96
N GLY A 45 16.58 1.23 -17.31
CA GLY A 45 17.43 0.08 -17.58
C GLY A 45 16.87 -0.74 -18.75
N PRO A 46 16.68 -2.05 -18.61
CA PRO A 46 16.11 -2.89 -19.66
C PRO A 46 14.57 -2.88 -19.71
N PHE A 47 13.91 -2.15 -18.80
CA PHE A 47 12.45 -2.15 -18.64
C PHE A 47 11.83 -0.93 -19.29
N GLN A 48 10.83 -1.15 -20.13
CA GLN A 48 9.99 -0.11 -20.68
C GLN A 48 8.68 -0.03 -19.90
N ILE A 49 8.40 1.13 -19.32
CA ILE A 49 7.22 1.37 -18.51
C ILE A 49 6.31 2.35 -19.23
N ARG A 50 5.04 1.97 -19.39
CA ARG A 50 4.03 2.78 -20.04
C ARG A 50 2.79 2.89 -19.18
N ILE A 51 2.21 4.10 -19.10
CA ILE A 51 0.91 4.32 -18.46
C ILE A 51 -0.19 3.98 -19.46
N GLN A 52 -1.02 3.00 -19.11
CA GLN A 52 -2.17 2.58 -19.92
C GLN A 52 -3.43 3.37 -19.55
N ASP A 53 -3.63 3.63 -18.25
CA ASP A 53 -4.79 4.31 -17.74
C ASP A 53 -4.48 4.97 -16.41
N MET A 54 -5.25 6.00 -16.07
CA MET A 54 -5.14 6.71 -14.81
C MET A 54 -6.54 7.12 -14.33
N LYS A 55 -6.83 6.83 -13.07
CA LYS A 55 -8.07 7.24 -12.40
C LYS A 55 -7.74 8.06 -11.16
N GLU A 56 -8.17 9.30 -11.15
CA GLU A 56 -8.03 10.17 -9.98
C GLU A 56 -9.25 10.01 -9.06
N CYS A 57 -8.98 9.65 -7.81
CA CYS A 57 -9.96 9.61 -6.74
C CYS A 57 -9.58 10.67 -5.69
N PRO A 58 -10.51 11.11 -4.82
CA PRO A 58 -10.22 12.20 -3.88
C PRO A 58 -9.03 11.92 -2.95
N GLU A 59 -8.79 10.67 -2.61
CA GLU A 59 -7.80 10.27 -1.59
C GLU A 59 -6.60 9.53 -2.18
N TYR A 60 -6.73 9.00 -3.39
CA TYR A 60 -5.67 8.26 -4.06
C TYR A 60 -5.81 8.35 -5.57
N THR A 61 -4.72 8.06 -6.26
CA THR A 61 -4.68 7.98 -7.73
C THR A 61 -4.27 6.56 -8.11
N VAL A 62 -5.06 5.95 -9.00
CA VAL A 62 -4.78 4.61 -9.52
C VAL A 62 -4.23 4.73 -10.94
N ARG A 63 -3.07 4.14 -11.19
CA ARG A 63 -2.47 4.03 -12.52
C ARG A 63 -2.35 2.58 -12.92
N GLN A 64 -2.77 2.28 -14.14
CA GLN A 64 -2.50 0.99 -14.76
C GLN A 64 -1.25 1.14 -15.63
N LEU A 65 -0.21 0.40 -15.28
CA LEU A 65 1.07 0.43 -15.97
C LEU A 65 1.27 -0.86 -16.76
N THR A 66 1.97 -0.75 -17.88
CA THR A 66 2.54 -1.92 -18.57
C THR A 66 4.05 -1.88 -18.40
N ILE A 67 4.61 -2.96 -17.88
CA ILE A 67 6.06 -3.16 -17.82
C ILE A 67 6.44 -4.17 -18.92
N GLN A 68 7.39 -3.78 -19.76
CA GLN A 68 7.89 -4.64 -20.84
C GLN A 68 9.38 -4.92 -20.65
N TYR A 69 9.71 -6.20 -20.69
CA TYR A 69 11.08 -6.69 -20.72
C TYR A 69 11.23 -7.65 -21.88
N GLN A 70 12.12 -7.33 -22.84
CA GLN A 70 12.25 -8.06 -24.09
C GLN A 70 10.90 -8.12 -24.84
N GLU A 71 10.38 -9.31 -25.09
CA GLU A 71 9.10 -9.50 -25.79
C GLU A 71 7.91 -9.72 -24.84
N GLU A 72 8.17 -9.81 -23.54
CA GLU A 72 7.14 -10.06 -22.53
C GLU A 72 6.60 -8.75 -21.94
N ARG A 73 5.28 -8.68 -21.75
CA ARG A 73 4.57 -7.55 -21.13
C ARG A 73 3.76 -8.03 -19.95
N ARG A 74 3.74 -7.22 -18.88
CA ARG A 74 2.93 -7.48 -17.69
C ARG A 74 2.22 -6.21 -17.27
N SER A 75 1.00 -6.36 -16.74
CA SER A 75 0.27 -5.27 -16.10
C SER A 75 0.68 -5.11 -14.65
N VAL A 76 0.86 -3.85 -14.23
CA VAL A 76 1.11 -3.49 -12.84
C VAL A 76 0.17 -2.36 -12.46
N LYS A 77 -0.55 -2.52 -11.35
CA LYS A 77 -1.40 -1.47 -10.78
C LYS A 77 -0.60 -0.67 -9.77
N HIS A 78 -0.61 0.65 -9.90
CA HIS A 78 0.05 1.58 -8.98
C HIS A 78 -1.00 2.45 -8.30
N ILE A 79 -1.02 2.43 -6.98
CA ILE A 79 -1.91 3.28 -6.17
C ILE A 79 -1.04 4.25 -5.40
N LEU A 80 -1.22 5.54 -5.66
CA LEU A 80 -0.60 6.62 -4.89
C LEU A 80 -1.64 7.19 -3.94
N PHE A 81 -1.45 6.96 -2.65
CA PHE A 81 -2.31 7.46 -1.60
C PHE A 81 -1.78 8.81 -1.09
N SER A 82 -2.55 9.87 -1.32
CA SER A 82 -2.15 11.24 -1.03
C SER A 82 -2.79 11.82 0.24
N ALA A 83 -3.67 11.07 0.89
CA ALA A 83 -4.48 11.53 2.01
C ALA A 83 -4.00 11.00 3.37
N TRP A 84 -2.70 10.70 3.51
CA TRP A 84 -2.19 10.29 4.82
C TRP A 84 -2.32 11.45 5.80
N PRO A 85 -2.96 11.24 6.97
CA PRO A 85 -3.22 12.33 7.90
C PRO A 85 -1.94 12.82 8.57
N ASP A 86 -1.74 14.14 8.58
CA ASP A 86 -0.62 14.76 9.31
C ASP A 86 -0.79 14.57 10.82
N HIS A 87 -2.04 14.70 11.29
CA HIS A 87 -2.45 14.41 12.65
C HIS A 87 -3.36 13.19 12.62
N GLN A 88 -2.91 12.11 13.25
CA GLN A 88 -3.59 10.82 13.23
C GLN A 88 -4.75 10.84 14.24
N THR A 89 -5.94 11.26 13.79
CA THR A 89 -7.16 11.30 14.56
C THR A 89 -8.13 10.19 14.12
N PRO A 90 -9.13 9.81 14.96
CA PRO A 90 -10.12 8.81 14.56
C PRO A 90 -10.86 9.15 13.27
N GLU A 91 -11.13 10.42 13.00
CA GLU A 91 -11.78 10.88 11.78
C GLU A 91 -10.93 10.67 10.52
N SER A 92 -9.61 10.56 10.68
CA SER A 92 -8.66 10.35 9.60
C SER A 92 -8.57 8.89 9.15
N ALA A 93 -9.18 7.96 9.87
CA ALA A 93 -9.09 6.52 9.59
C ALA A 93 -9.89 6.09 8.35
N GLY A 94 -10.94 6.83 8.00
CA GLY A 94 -11.80 6.51 6.84
C GLY A 94 -11.05 6.36 5.54
N PRO A 95 -10.22 7.34 5.13
CA PRO A 95 -9.41 7.25 3.91
C PRO A 95 -8.52 6.01 3.85
N LEU A 96 -7.87 5.66 4.97
CA LEU A 96 -7.01 4.48 5.04
C LEU A 96 -7.82 3.19 4.83
N LEU A 97 -9.01 3.08 5.42
CA LEU A 97 -9.89 1.93 5.22
C LEU A 97 -10.39 1.82 3.78
N ARG A 98 -10.65 2.94 3.12
CA ARG A 98 -11.01 2.94 1.69
C ARG A 98 -9.85 2.46 0.82
N LEU A 99 -8.63 2.82 1.16
CA LEU A 99 -7.43 2.29 0.49
C LEU A 99 -7.29 0.78 0.70
N VAL A 100 -7.50 0.29 1.90
CA VAL A 100 -7.47 -1.16 2.19
C VAL A 100 -8.53 -1.88 1.35
N ALA A 101 -9.74 -1.35 1.26
CA ALA A 101 -10.80 -1.92 0.43
C ALA A 101 -10.41 -1.93 -1.05
N GLU A 102 -9.82 -0.86 -1.58
CA GLU A 102 -9.34 -0.79 -2.96
C GLU A 102 -8.30 -1.88 -3.25
N VAL A 103 -7.38 -2.11 -2.33
CA VAL A 103 -6.36 -3.17 -2.46
C VAL A 103 -6.99 -4.56 -2.43
N GLU A 104 -7.92 -4.81 -1.50
CA GLU A 104 -8.59 -6.11 -1.39
C GLU A 104 -9.48 -6.43 -2.59
N GLU A 105 -10.12 -5.43 -3.15
CA GLU A 105 -11.02 -5.56 -4.32
C GLU A 105 -10.25 -5.55 -5.65
N SER A 106 -8.95 -5.28 -5.64
CA SER A 106 -8.14 -5.25 -6.86
C SER A 106 -8.07 -6.63 -7.50
N PRO A 107 -8.38 -6.77 -8.81
CA PRO A 107 -8.26 -8.05 -9.52
C PRO A 107 -6.85 -8.63 -9.46
N GLU A 108 -5.86 -7.78 -9.42
CA GLU A 108 -4.45 -8.15 -9.30
C GLU A 108 -4.15 -8.93 -8.02
N THR A 109 -4.84 -8.61 -6.92
CA THR A 109 -4.71 -9.31 -5.65
C THR A 109 -5.25 -10.74 -5.72
N ALA A 110 -6.34 -10.95 -6.47
CA ALA A 110 -6.99 -12.26 -6.62
C ALA A 110 -6.37 -13.11 -7.75
N ALA A 111 -6.00 -12.47 -8.87
CA ALA A 111 -5.57 -13.16 -10.09
C ALA A 111 -4.10 -13.60 -10.05
N HIS A 112 -3.26 -12.88 -9.33
CA HIS A 112 -1.81 -13.13 -9.25
C HIS A 112 -1.39 -13.24 -7.79
N PRO A 113 -0.90 -14.43 -7.35
CA PRO A 113 -0.47 -14.64 -5.97
C PRO A 113 0.88 -13.98 -5.63
N GLY A 114 1.40 -13.13 -6.51
CA GLY A 114 2.63 -12.38 -6.28
C GLY A 114 2.52 -11.38 -5.13
N PRO A 115 3.65 -10.94 -4.59
CA PRO A 115 3.67 -9.99 -3.48
C PRO A 115 3.14 -8.61 -3.89
N ILE A 116 2.57 -7.90 -2.91
CA ILE A 116 2.21 -6.49 -3.03
C ILE A 116 3.39 -5.69 -2.49
N VAL A 117 3.87 -4.71 -3.26
CA VAL A 117 4.89 -3.77 -2.78
C VAL A 117 4.20 -2.59 -2.11
N VAL A 118 4.54 -2.34 -0.86
CA VAL A 118 4.06 -1.19 -0.09
C VAL A 118 5.26 -0.36 0.31
N HIS A 119 5.22 0.94 0.03
CA HIS A 119 6.32 1.82 0.41
C HIS A 119 5.84 3.22 0.80
N CYS A 120 6.68 3.91 1.54
CA CYS A 120 6.56 5.33 1.88
C CYS A 120 7.94 5.96 1.79
N SER A 121 8.26 6.96 2.59
CA SER A 121 9.61 7.58 2.58
C SER A 121 10.68 6.64 3.16
N ALA A 122 10.53 6.24 4.43
CA ALA A 122 11.47 5.33 5.12
C ALA A 122 11.06 3.86 5.01
N GLY A 123 9.81 3.58 4.69
CA GLY A 123 9.28 2.22 4.56
C GLY A 123 9.05 1.50 5.88
N ILE A 124 8.90 2.20 6.99
CA ILE A 124 8.66 1.60 8.32
C ILE A 124 7.42 2.16 9.03
N GLY A 125 7.19 3.48 8.98
CA GLY A 125 6.08 4.12 9.68
C GLY A 125 4.73 3.88 9.00
N ARG A 126 4.45 4.63 7.95
CA ARG A 126 3.19 4.53 7.19
C ARG A 126 3.00 3.14 6.58
N THR A 127 4.07 2.57 6.06
CA THR A 127 4.08 1.20 5.50
C THR A 127 3.65 0.18 6.55
N GLY A 128 4.24 0.22 7.74
CA GLY A 128 3.88 -0.67 8.86
C GLY A 128 2.43 -0.50 9.27
N CYS A 129 1.95 0.74 9.35
CA CYS A 129 0.57 1.06 9.67
C CYS A 129 -0.44 0.49 8.66
N PHE A 130 -0.16 0.66 7.37
CA PHE A 130 -1.00 0.12 6.31
C PHE A 130 -1.05 -1.40 6.34
N ILE A 131 0.11 -2.06 6.41
CA ILE A 131 0.19 -3.54 6.43
C ILE A 131 -0.54 -4.10 7.66
N ALA A 132 -0.30 -3.51 8.84
CA ALA A 132 -0.97 -3.91 10.08
C ALA A 132 -2.50 -3.72 10.01
N THR A 133 -2.94 -2.63 9.42
CA THR A 133 -4.38 -2.37 9.22
C THR A 133 -4.99 -3.42 8.30
N ARG A 134 -4.34 -3.75 7.20
CA ARG A 134 -4.83 -4.76 6.26
C ARG A 134 -4.94 -6.14 6.92
N ILE A 135 -3.92 -6.56 7.63
CA ILE A 135 -3.93 -7.84 8.38
C ILE A 135 -5.01 -7.84 9.44
N GLY A 136 -5.13 -6.75 10.21
CA GLY A 136 -6.15 -6.61 11.25
C GLY A 136 -7.57 -6.66 10.70
N CYS A 137 -7.82 -6.02 9.57
CA CYS A 137 -9.12 -6.10 8.87
C CYS A 137 -9.43 -7.55 8.45
N GLN A 138 -8.45 -8.28 7.95
CA GLN A 138 -8.60 -9.69 7.60
C GLN A 138 -8.95 -10.55 8.81
N GLN A 139 -8.28 -10.34 9.95
CA GLN A 139 -8.58 -11.05 11.19
C GLN A 139 -9.99 -10.76 11.69
N LEU A 140 -10.40 -9.49 11.71
CA LEU A 140 -11.74 -9.09 12.14
C LEU A 140 -12.82 -9.69 11.25
N LYS A 141 -12.61 -9.68 9.93
CA LYS A 141 -13.56 -10.25 8.97
C LYS A 141 -13.67 -11.77 9.09
N ALA A 142 -12.54 -12.46 9.34
CA ALA A 142 -12.48 -13.92 9.39
C ALA A 142 -12.93 -14.49 10.75
N ARG A 143 -12.62 -13.81 11.87
CA ARG A 143 -12.78 -14.34 13.22
C ARG A 143 -13.56 -13.45 14.18
N GLY A 144 -13.87 -12.21 13.77
CA GLY A 144 -14.54 -11.24 14.64
C GLY A 144 -13.66 -10.64 15.73
N GLU A 145 -12.37 -10.97 15.74
CA GLU A 145 -11.41 -10.47 16.74
C GLU A 145 -10.06 -10.20 16.08
N VAL A 146 -9.25 -9.34 16.69
CA VAL A 146 -7.93 -8.97 16.19
C VAL A 146 -6.91 -8.92 17.32
N ASP A 147 -5.70 -9.46 17.05
CA ASP A 147 -4.54 -9.38 17.92
C ASP A 147 -3.56 -8.33 17.37
N ILE A 148 -3.79 -7.08 17.72
CA ILE A 148 -3.00 -5.94 17.22
C ILE A 148 -1.54 -6.05 17.68
N LEU A 149 -1.31 -6.39 18.93
CA LEU A 149 0.04 -6.53 19.47
C LEU A 149 0.81 -7.65 18.73
N GLY A 150 0.17 -8.79 18.52
CA GLY A 150 0.74 -9.90 17.78
C GLY A 150 1.11 -9.53 16.34
N ILE A 151 0.24 -8.79 15.65
CA ILE A 151 0.50 -8.29 14.29
C ILE A 151 1.75 -7.40 14.29
N VAL A 152 1.82 -6.43 15.18
CA VAL A 152 2.95 -5.49 15.24
C VAL A 152 4.26 -6.21 15.58
N CYS A 153 4.23 -7.13 16.54
CA CYS A 153 5.40 -7.94 16.89
C CYS A 153 5.91 -8.76 15.71
N GLN A 154 5.00 -9.38 14.97
CA GLN A 154 5.37 -10.16 13.78
C GLN A 154 5.99 -9.28 12.69
N LEU A 155 5.40 -8.12 12.42
CA LEU A 155 5.95 -7.17 11.44
C LEU A 155 7.36 -6.73 11.81
N ARG A 156 7.62 -6.50 13.10
CA ARG A 156 8.94 -6.08 13.59
C ARG A 156 9.99 -7.19 13.55
N LEU A 157 9.58 -8.45 13.53
CA LEU A 157 10.48 -9.57 13.27
C LEU A 157 10.92 -9.59 11.80
N ASP A 158 9.99 -9.30 10.89
CA ASP A 158 10.28 -9.28 9.45
C ASP A 158 11.10 -8.03 9.05
N ARG A 159 10.78 -6.89 9.65
CA ARG A 159 11.50 -5.63 9.44
C ARG A 159 11.46 -4.76 10.68
N GLY A 160 12.63 -4.51 11.28
CA GLY A 160 12.76 -3.71 12.49
C GLY A 160 12.17 -2.29 12.33
N GLY A 161 11.52 -1.80 13.39
CA GLY A 161 10.98 -0.45 13.45
C GLY A 161 9.65 -0.23 12.74
N MET A 162 9.00 -1.27 12.24
CA MET A 162 7.67 -1.16 11.66
C MET A 162 6.69 -0.58 12.67
N ILE A 163 5.92 0.43 12.27
CA ILE A 163 5.14 1.32 13.13
C ILE A 163 6.08 2.09 14.06
N GLN A 164 6.44 3.28 13.62
CA GLN A 164 7.57 4.03 14.13
C GLN A 164 7.27 4.78 15.42
N THR A 165 6.01 5.22 15.62
CA THR A 165 5.62 6.07 16.74
C THR A 165 4.43 5.51 17.52
N ALA A 166 4.28 5.98 18.76
CA ALA A 166 3.12 5.66 19.60
C ALA A 166 1.80 6.15 18.98
N GLU A 167 1.83 7.33 18.33
CA GLU A 167 0.66 7.86 17.63
C GLU A 167 0.24 6.96 16.47
N GLN A 168 1.18 6.42 15.72
CA GLN A 168 0.89 5.46 14.64
C GLN A 168 0.28 4.17 15.20
N TYR A 169 0.78 3.69 16.31
CA TYR A 169 0.22 2.51 16.99
C TYR A 169 -1.21 2.78 17.50
N GLN A 170 -1.44 3.93 18.10
CA GLN A 170 -2.76 4.36 18.54
C GLN A 170 -3.74 4.53 17.37
N PHE A 171 -3.26 5.11 16.28
CA PHE A 171 -4.05 5.28 15.06
C PHE A 171 -4.46 3.93 14.47
N LEU A 172 -3.59 2.93 14.52
CA LEU A 172 -3.91 1.56 14.13
C LEU A 172 -5.08 1.00 14.94
N HIS A 173 -5.08 1.19 16.25
CA HIS A 173 -6.20 0.78 17.11
C HIS A 173 -7.50 1.48 16.73
N HIS A 174 -7.48 2.78 16.53
CA HIS A 174 -8.65 3.56 16.12
C HIS A 174 -9.20 3.11 14.77
N THR A 175 -8.32 2.88 13.81
CA THR A 175 -8.69 2.44 12.47
C THR A 175 -9.37 1.07 12.49
N LEU A 176 -8.82 0.13 13.23
CA LEU A 176 -9.40 -1.20 13.36
C LEU A 176 -10.70 -1.20 14.17
N ALA A 177 -10.83 -0.34 15.17
CA ALA A 177 -12.09 -0.15 15.89
C ALA A 177 -13.20 0.39 14.96
N LEU A 178 -12.85 1.36 14.11
CA LEU A 178 -13.79 1.88 13.11
C LEU A 178 -14.22 0.78 12.12
N TYR A 179 -13.28 0.00 11.64
CA TYR A 179 -13.57 -1.12 10.73
C TYR A 179 -14.46 -2.17 11.38
N ALA A 180 -14.18 -2.54 12.63
CA ALA A 180 -15.01 -3.49 13.39
C ALA A 180 -16.46 -3.02 13.50
N GLY A 181 -16.66 -1.72 13.74
CA GLY A 181 -18.00 -1.13 13.79
C GLY A 181 -18.74 -1.09 12.47
N GLN A 182 -18.04 -1.22 11.35
CA GLN A 182 -18.62 -1.27 10.00
C GLN A 182 -18.98 -2.68 9.55
N LEU A 183 -18.47 -3.70 10.25
CA LEU A 183 -18.81 -5.09 9.93
C LEU A 183 -20.24 -5.40 10.33
N PRO A 184 -20.97 -6.23 9.53
CA PRO A 184 -22.31 -6.64 9.92
C PRO A 184 -22.23 -7.47 11.22
N GLU A 185 -23.20 -7.24 12.13
CA GLU A 185 -23.35 -8.10 13.31
C GLU A 185 -23.67 -9.52 12.83
N GLU A 186 -22.97 -10.50 13.41
CA GLU A 186 -23.37 -11.89 13.16
C GLU A 186 -24.80 -12.08 13.65
N PRO A 187 -25.66 -12.74 12.85
CA PRO A 187 -27.00 -13.06 13.33
C PRO A 187 -26.84 -13.93 14.58
N SER A 188 -27.46 -13.49 15.66
CA SER A 188 -27.50 -14.27 16.91
C SER A 188 -28.02 -15.66 16.60
N PRO A 189 -27.41 -16.73 17.14
CA PRO A 189 -27.86 -18.10 16.92
C PRO A 189 -29.27 -18.33 17.45
#